data_339f9bde47d28310e3034dae17f47287
#
_entry.id   339f9bde47d28310e3034dae17f47287
#
_cell.length_a   1.000
_cell.length_b   1.000
_cell.length_c   1.000
_cell.angle_alpha   90.00
_cell.angle_beta   90.00
_cell.angle_gamma   90.00
#
_symmetry.space_group_name_H-M   'P 1'
#
loop_
_entity.id
_entity.type
_entity.pdbx_description
1 polymer ?
#
loop_
_entity_poly.entity_id
_entity_poly.type
_entity_poly.pdbx_seq_one_letter_code
_entity_poly.pdbx_strand_id
1 'polypeptide(L)'
;MRDAGLANALDERLALAGISDEEVRRKSRMFARASAALARRPTLRLWVPGRIEFLGKHTDYAGGRSLVCTVERGFVVVAAARDDRLVRIIDVVTNEQVEIELSPALAPADGTWANYVITVVRRIARNFPGPLRGADIAFASDLPPAAGLSSSSALVVATFLALSDLNALGAHDEYRRAIANADDLAGYLGAVENGARFHTLDGDRGVGPFSGSQDQTAILCSRAGALVQYAFAPVCFERTVPLPHDHVFVIGVSGVLAEKTGGALELYNRQARRVHGLIDRWRVATGRDDATLAAVLASSPDALQRLREIVRDPAVGVGSDGFDATDLVTRLDQFAAEALEIIPAAGDALERGDLRTLGELVDRSQRGAELLLGNQVPETLHLARSARSLGAVAASAFGAGFGGSVWALVRRDDVERFTACWEESYANRFPAHVDRATFFVTSAGPAAMTL
;
A
#
# COMPACT_ATOMS: atom_id res chain seq x y z
N MET A 1 25.54 -14.23 -26.49
CA MET A 1 25.08 -15.53 -25.95
C MET A 1 24.83 -15.51 -24.43
N ARG A 2 25.71 -14.90 -23.57
CA ARG A 2 25.48 -14.83 -22.11
C ARG A 2 24.26 -13.96 -21.71
N ASP A 3 23.97 -12.87 -22.43
CA ASP A 3 22.85 -11.99 -22.11
C ASP A 3 21.49 -12.59 -22.51
N ALA A 4 21.43 -13.39 -23.57
CA ALA A 4 20.21 -14.11 -23.96
C ALA A 4 19.83 -15.20 -22.93
N GLY A 5 20.82 -15.89 -22.35
CA GLY A 5 20.59 -16.87 -21.29
C GLY A 5 20.12 -16.25 -19.97
N LEU A 6 20.60 -15.06 -19.63
CA LEU A 6 20.15 -14.30 -18.45
C LEU A 6 18.73 -13.75 -18.62
N ALA A 7 18.35 -13.31 -19.83
CA ALA A 7 17.00 -12.85 -20.12
C ALA A 7 15.99 -14.00 -19.99
N ASN A 8 16.31 -15.19 -20.55
CA ASN A 8 15.43 -16.36 -20.42
C ASN A 8 15.24 -16.79 -18.94
N ALA A 9 16.30 -16.78 -18.12
CA ALA A 9 16.22 -17.13 -16.71
C ALA A 9 15.36 -16.11 -15.92
N LEU A 10 15.40 -14.83 -16.29
CA LEU A 10 14.57 -13.78 -15.70
C LEU A 10 13.09 -14.01 -16.03
N ASP A 11 12.79 -14.27 -17.31
CA ASP A 11 11.43 -14.51 -17.80
C ASP A 11 10.82 -15.75 -17.14
N GLU A 12 11.59 -16.84 -17.03
CA GLU A 12 11.18 -18.06 -16.33
C GLU A 12 10.85 -17.81 -14.85
N ARG A 13 11.67 -17.02 -14.15
CA ARG A 13 11.42 -16.71 -12.74
C ARG A 13 10.18 -15.86 -12.53
N LEU A 14 9.93 -14.88 -13.38
CA LEU A 14 8.72 -14.05 -13.35
C LEU A 14 7.47 -14.89 -13.64
N ALA A 15 7.52 -15.76 -14.65
CA ALA A 15 6.42 -16.65 -15.01
C ALA A 15 6.13 -17.68 -13.91
N LEU A 16 7.15 -18.31 -13.32
CA LEU A 16 7.01 -19.23 -12.20
C LEU A 16 6.42 -18.56 -10.95
N ALA A 17 6.66 -17.27 -10.76
CA ALA A 17 6.07 -16.50 -9.68
C ALA A 17 4.58 -16.14 -9.94
N GLY A 18 4.02 -16.44 -11.12
CA GLY A 18 2.61 -16.23 -11.45
C GLY A 18 2.33 -14.92 -12.18
N ILE A 19 3.35 -14.27 -12.76
CA ILE A 19 3.18 -13.11 -13.65
C ILE A 19 2.78 -13.62 -15.04
N SER A 20 1.78 -12.99 -15.65
CA SER A 20 1.28 -13.35 -16.98
C SER A 20 2.32 -13.12 -18.07
N ASP A 21 2.25 -13.90 -19.17
CA ASP A 21 3.23 -13.85 -20.26
C ASP A 21 3.37 -12.45 -20.89
N GLU A 22 2.28 -11.70 -21.00
CA GLU A 22 2.32 -10.34 -21.51
C GLU A 22 3.11 -9.42 -20.56
N GLU A 23 2.84 -9.52 -19.27
CA GLU A 23 3.53 -8.73 -18.26
C GLU A 23 5.00 -9.18 -18.10
N VAL A 24 5.32 -10.47 -18.22
CA VAL A 24 6.72 -10.96 -18.27
C VAL A 24 7.49 -10.24 -19.39
N ARG A 25 6.96 -10.24 -20.62
CA ARG A 25 7.59 -9.54 -21.75
C ARG A 25 7.76 -8.04 -21.51
N ARG A 26 6.79 -7.41 -20.83
CA ARG A 26 6.87 -5.99 -20.44
C ARG A 26 8.00 -5.77 -19.44
N LYS A 27 8.07 -6.57 -18.36
CA LYS A 27 9.10 -6.47 -17.32
C LYS A 27 10.49 -6.69 -17.90
N SER A 28 10.67 -7.65 -18.82
CA SER A 28 11.96 -7.90 -19.46
C SER A 28 12.48 -6.69 -20.22
N ARG A 29 11.61 -5.99 -20.96
CA ARG A 29 12.00 -4.72 -21.62
C ARG A 29 12.36 -3.64 -20.61
N MET A 30 11.62 -3.54 -19.49
CA MET A 30 11.91 -2.58 -18.43
C MET A 30 13.25 -2.89 -17.75
N PHE A 31 13.55 -4.16 -17.44
CA PHE A 31 14.84 -4.58 -16.90
C PHE A 31 16.01 -4.29 -17.84
N ALA A 32 15.85 -4.51 -19.14
CA ALA A 32 16.87 -4.17 -20.13
C ALA A 32 17.15 -2.66 -20.14
N ARG A 33 16.10 -1.83 -20.11
CA ARG A 33 16.22 -0.36 -20.07
C ARG A 33 16.89 0.11 -18.77
N ALA A 34 16.48 -0.41 -17.62
CA ALA A 34 17.08 -0.07 -16.32
C ALA A 34 18.56 -0.50 -16.26
N SER A 35 18.89 -1.70 -16.78
CA SER A 35 20.27 -2.18 -16.82
C SER A 35 21.18 -1.32 -17.70
N ALA A 36 20.67 -0.80 -18.82
CA ALA A 36 21.41 0.08 -19.72
C ALA A 36 21.70 1.46 -19.13
N ALA A 37 20.96 1.90 -18.12
CA ALA A 37 21.15 3.18 -17.44
C ALA A 37 22.30 3.16 -16.42
N LEU A 38 22.75 1.97 -16.00
CA LEU A 38 23.87 1.84 -15.05
C LEU A 38 25.21 1.77 -15.80
N ALA A 39 26.18 2.54 -15.32
CA ALA A 39 27.56 2.46 -15.82
C ALA A 39 28.25 1.15 -15.40
N ARG A 40 27.81 0.53 -14.31
CA ARG A 40 28.31 -0.75 -13.78
C ARG A 40 27.33 -1.88 -14.09
N ARG A 41 27.87 -3.09 -14.28
CA ARG A 41 27.02 -4.27 -14.44
C ARG A 41 26.20 -4.52 -13.17
N PRO A 42 24.87 -4.61 -13.24
CA PRO A 42 24.05 -4.90 -12.07
C PRO A 42 24.33 -6.29 -11.51
N THR A 43 24.42 -6.37 -10.18
CA THR A 43 24.56 -7.63 -9.44
C THR A 43 23.27 -8.05 -8.77
N LEU A 44 22.29 -7.16 -8.69
CA LEU A 44 20.98 -7.38 -8.09
C LEU A 44 19.87 -6.98 -9.06
N ARG A 45 18.81 -7.79 -9.10
CA ARG A 45 17.55 -7.49 -9.79
C ARG A 45 16.39 -7.74 -8.84
N LEU A 46 15.46 -6.79 -8.76
CA LEU A 46 14.26 -6.90 -7.92
C LEU A 46 13.02 -6.62 -8.76
N TRP A 47 11.98 -7.37 -8.47
CA TRP A 47 10.60 -7.04 -8.81
C TRP A 47 9.89 -6.53 -7.55
N VAL A 48 9.26 -5.36 -7.61
CA VAL A 48 8.51 -4.76 -6.49
C VAL A 48 7.16 -4.27 -7.01
N PRO A 49 6.07 -4.99 -6.73
CA PRO A 49 4.74 -4.68 -7.26
C PRO A 49 4.10 -3.47 -6.58
N GLY A 50 3.10 -2.89 -7.26
CA GLY A 50 2.06 -2.11 -6.60
C GLY A 50 1.03 -3.02 -5.91
N ARG A 51 0.04 -2.42 -5.20
CA ARG A 51 -0.96 -3.19 -4.46
C ARG A 51 -2.38 -2.70 -4.71
N ILE A 52 -3.34 -3.60 -4.53
CA ILE A 52 -4.76 -3.30 -4.33
C ILE A 52 -5.07 -3.47 -2.84
N GLU A 53 -5.64 -2.44 -2.22
CA GLU A 53 -6.40 -2.60 -0.99
C GLU A 53 -7.81 -3.07 -1.40
N PHE A 54 -8.05 -4.38 -1.32
CA PHE A 54 -9.35 -4.94 -1.65
C PHE A 54 -10.40 -4.46 -0.65
N LEU A 55 -10.10 -4.57 0.64
CA LEU A 55 -10.85 -4.00 1.77
C LEU A 55 -9.85 -3.60 2.86
N GLY A 56 -10.21 -2.62 3.69
CA GLY A 56 -9.37 -2.18 4.80
C GLY A 56 -9.04 -0.69 4.79
N LYS A 57 -10.01 0.11 4.33
CA LYS A 57 -9.84 1.58 4.22
C LYS A 57 -9.56 2.21 5.58
N HIS A 58 -8.33 2.74 5.72
CA HIS A 58 -7.89 3.43 6.93
C HIS A 58 -8.00 2.59 8.22
N THR A 59 -7.71 1.29 8.15
CA THR A 59 -7.82 0.37 9.30
C THR A 59 -6.47 0.04 9.93
N ASP A 60 -5.40 0.01 9.15
CA ASP A 60 -4.09 -0.50 9.54
C ASP A 60 -3.43 0.26 10.70
N TYR A 61 -3.33 1.58 10.64
CA TYR A 61 -2.79 2.39 11.74
C TYR A 61 -3.66 2.38 13.02
N ALA A 62 -4.89 1.92 12.91
CA ALA A 62 -5.81 1.73 14.03
C ALA A 62 -5.77 0.31 14.61
N GLY A 63 -4.88 -0.56 14.11
CA GLY A 63 -4.76 -1.96 14.54
C GLY A 63 -5.81 -2.90 13.94
N GLY A 64 -6.58 -2.43 12.94
CA GLY A 64 -7.64 -3.22 12.32
C GLY A 64 -7.13 -4.22 11.28
N ARG A 65 -8.05 -4.80 10.52
CA ARG A 65 -7.77 -5.77 9.47
C ARG A 65 -7.71 -5.13 8.10
N SER A 66 -7.03 -5.79 7.17
CA SER A 66 -7.14 -5.53 5.74
C SER A 66 -7.12 -6.82 4.94
N LEU A 67 -7.76 -6.79 3.78
CA LEU A 67 -7.72 -7.84 2.75
C LEU A 67 -7.07 -7.21 1.52
N VAL A 68 -5.87 -7.67 1.15
CA VAL A 68 -5.01 -7.01 0.16
C VAL A 68 -4.41 -8.00 -0.83
N CYS A 69 -3.96 -7.52 -1.98
CA CYS A 69 -3.10 -8.24 -2.91
C CYS A 69 -2.18 -7.28 -3.66
N THR A 70 -1.18 -7.82 -4.36
CA THR A 70 -0.39 -7.07 -5.32
C THR A 70 -1.03 -7.09 -6.70
N VAL A 71 -0.53 -6.24 -7.58
CA VAL A 71 -0.85 -6.21 -9.01
C VAL A 71 0.35 -6.69 -9.83
N GLU A 72 0.14 -6.99 -11.11
CA GLU A 72 1.23 -7.34 -12.03
C GLU A 72 1.98 -6.12 -12.59
N ARG A 73 1.66 -4.90 -12.12
CA ARG A 73 2.41 -3.68 -12.39
C ARG A 73 3.23 -3.26 -11.18
N GLY A 74 4.38 -2.61 -11.41
CA GLY A 74 5.29 -2.25 -10.33
C GLY A 74 6.62 -1.73 -10.81
N PHE A 75 7.60 -1.83 -9.94
CA PHE A 75 8.97 -1.43 -10.20
C PHE A 75 9.82 -2.63 -10.59
N VAL A 76 10.55 -2.50 -11.67
CA VAL A 76 11.75 -3.30 -11.92
C VAL A 76 12.94 -2.49 -11.44
N VAL A 77 13.81 -3.11 -10.66
CA VAL A 77 14.96 -2.45 -10.05
C VAL A 77 16.21 -3.24 -10.34
N VAL A 78 17.27 -2.56 -10.74
CA VAL A 78 18.61 -3.12 -10.88
C VAL A 78 19.58 -2.33 -10.04
N ALA A 79 20.54 -3.01 -9.42
CA ALA A 79 21.49 -2.33 -8.56
C ALA A 79 22.87 -2.95 -8.65
N ALA A 80 23.89 -2.12 -8.39
CA ALA A 80 25.29 -2.51 -8.26
C ALA A 80 25.91 -1.81 -7.06
N ALA A 81 26.71 -2.54 -6.25
CA ALA A 81 27.41 -1.97 -5.12
C ALA A 81 28.50 -0.98 -5.59
N ARG A 82 28.75 0.04 -4.77
CA ARG A 82 29.84 0.99 -4.88
C ARG A 82 30.88 0.72 -3.79
N ASP A 83 32.07 1.27 -3.97
CA ASP A 83 33.14 1.18 -2.95
C ASP A 83 33.17 2.41 -2.01
N ASP A 84 32.37 3.45 -2.34
CA ASP A 84 32.13 4.63 -1.53
C ASP A 84 30.76 4.56 -0.80
N ARG A 85 30.33 5.64 -0.17
CA ARG A 85 29.04 5.74 0.53
C ARG A 85 27.95 6.44 -0.28
N LEU A 86 28.18 6.72 -1.56
CA LEU A 86 27.24 7.41 -2.42
C LEU A 86 26.13 6.46 -2.89
N VAL A 87 24.90 6.83 -2.69
CA VAL A 87 23.71 6.19 -3.28
C VAL A 87 23.20 7.05 -4.41
N ARG A 88 23.26 6.51 -5.63
CA ARG A 88 22.68 7.15 -6.81
C ARG A 88 21.50 6.33 -7.29
N ILE A 89 20.35 6.96 -7.41
CA ILE A 89 19.13 6.33 -7.90
C ILE A 89 18.62 7.06 -9.12
N ILE A 90 18.30 6.32 -10.19
CA ILE A 90 17.85 6.84 -11.47
C ILE A 90 16.46 6.26 -11.78
N ASP A 91 15.47 7.14 -11.99
CA ASP A 91 14.23 6.77 -12.68
C ASP A 91 14.48 6.83 -14.19
N VAL A 92 14.50 5.67 -14.85
CA VAL A 92 14.77 5.62 -16.29
C VAL A 92 13.57 6.00 -17.16
N VAL A 93 12.38 6.17 -16.56
CA VAL A 93 11.18 6.63 -17.29
C VAL A 93 11.20 8.14 -17.44
N THR A 94 11.48 8.87 -16.35
CA THR A 94 11.51 10.35 -16.31
C THR A 94 12.90 10.93 -16.55
N ASN A 95 13.96 10.11 -16.47
CA ASN A 95 15.36 10.55 -16.47
C ASN A 95 15.77 11.39 -15.26
N GLU A 96 14.96 11.40 -14.21
CA GLU A 96 15.31 12.05 -12.96
C GLU A 96 16.28 11.18 -12.15
N GLN A 97 17.16 11.82 -11.41
CA GLN A 97 18.11 11.13 -10.54
C GLN A 97 18.32 11.85 -9.21
N VAL A 98 18.70 11.06 -8.22
CA VAL A 98 19.07 11.52 -6.89
C VAL A 98 20.44 10.94 -6.54
N GLU A 99 21.33 11.79 -6.00
CA GLU A 99 22.62 11.38 -5.43
C GLU A 99 22.70 11.83 -3.98
N ILE A 100 22.91 10.91 -3.06
CA ILE A 100 22.96 11.14 -1.61
C ILE A 100 24.01 10.27 -0.95
N GLU A 101 24.67 10.76 0.05
CA GLU A 101 25.60 9.96 0.87
C GLU A 101 24.83 9.17 1.93
N LEU A 102 25.21 7.93 2.19
CA LEU A 102 24.69 7.12 3.32
C LEU A 102 25.06 7.78 4.65
N SER A 103 24.14 8.58 5.19
CA SER A 103 24.32 9.36 6.41
C SER A 103 23.05 9.40 7.24
N PRO A 104 23.13 9.31 8.59
CA PRO A 104 21.98 9.50 9.47
C PRO A 104 21.54 10.97 9.58
N ALA A 105 22.33 11.91 9.05
CA ALA A 105 22.09 13.35 9.15
C ALA A 105 21.47 13.95 7.86
N LEU A 106 20.98 13.13 6.93
CA LEU A 106 20.38 13.60 5.69
C LEU A 106 19.17 14.50 5.97
N ALA A 107 19.14 15.66 5.31
CA ALA A 107 17.97 16.54 5.33
C ALA A 107 16.83 15.97 4.47
N PRO A 108 15.57 16.11 4.88
CA PRO A 108 14.42 15.75 4.05
C PRO A 108 14.36 16.59 2.76
N ALA A 109 13.76 16.00 1.71
CA ALA A 109 13.45 16.70 0.46
C ALA A 109 11.94 16.70 0.24
N ASP A 110 11.22 17.34 1.15
CA ASP A 110 9.75 17.35 1.19
C ASP A 110 9.15 17.76 -0.17
N GLY A 111 8.05 17.11 -0.55
CA GLY A 111 7.33 17.37 -1.80
C GLY A 111 7.95 16.75 -3.06
N THR A 112 9.05 16.01 -2.94
CA THR A 112 9.68 15.30 -4.05
C THR A 112 9.69 13.79 -3.84
N TRP A 113 9.76 13.01 -4.93
CA TRP A 113 9.92 11.54 -4.84
C TRP A 113 11.22 11.13 -4.13
N ALA A 114 12.26 11.99 -4.21
CA ALA A 114 13.53 11.78 -3.53
C ALA A 114 13.38 11.65 -2.01
N ASN A 115 12.35 12.26 -1.40
CA ASN A 115 12.13 12.18 0.05
C ASN A 115 11.90 10.75 0.55
N TYR A 116 11.26 9.88 -0.26
CA TYR A 116 11.09 8.47 0.07
C TYR A 116 12.43 7.75 0.13
N VAL A 117 13.28 7.98 -0.86
CA VAL A 117 14.64 7.44 -0.94
C VAL A 117 15.50 7.92 0.21
N ILE A 118 15.54 9.24 0.45
CA ILE A 118 16.31 9.88 1.52
C ILE A 118 15.91 9.32 2.89
N THR A 119 14.60 9.14 3.11
CA THR A 119 14.08 8.59 4.36
C THR A 119 14.58 7.18 4.61
N VAL A 120 14.59 6.30 3.58
CA VAL A 120 15.13 4.95 3.68
C VAL A 120 16.65 4.96 3.93
N VAL A 121 17.40 5.72 3.15
CA VAL A 121 18.88 5.80 3.26
C VAL A 121 19.30 6.31 4.64
N ARG A 122 18.66 7.37 5.14
CA ARG A 122 18.86 7.94 6.47
C ARG A 122 18.55 6.92 7.56
N ARG A 123 17.44 6.19 7.42
CA ARG A 123 16.98 5.20 8.40
C ARG A 123 17.92 3.98 8.45
N ILE A 124 18.41 3.49 7.30
CA ILE A 124 19.41 2.43 7.24
C ILE A 124 20.71 2.87 7.95
N ALA A 125 21.22 4.05 7.64
CA ALA A 125 22.44 4.57 8.23
C ALA A 125 22.34 4.76 9.76
N ARG A 126 21.14 5.05 10.28
CA ARG A 126 20.86 5.20 11.72
C ARG A 126 20.71 3.85 12.42
N ASN A 127 19.91 2.95 11.85
CA ASN A 127 19.53 1.71 12.53
C ASN A 127 20.56 0.59 12.37
N PHE A 128 21.40 0.65 11.34
CA PHE A 128 22.42 -0.37 11.05
C PHE A 128 23.80 0.28 10.90
N PRO A 129 24.37 0.78 12.02
CA PRO A 129 25.66 1.46 11.98
C PRO A 129 26.79 0.48 11.61
N GLY A 130 27.76 0.95 10.80
CA GLY A 130 28.90 0.14 10.38
C GLY A 130 29.43 0.55 9.01
N PRO A 131 30.26 -0.29 8.37
CA PRO A 131 30.87 0.00 7.09
C PRO A 131 29.88 -0.23 5.93
N LEU A 132 28.85 0.64 5.84
CA LEU A 132 27.88 0.58 4.74
C LEU A 132 28.50 1.08 3.43
N ARG A 133 28.18 0.39 2.35
CA ARG A 133 28.53 0.75 0.97
C ARG A 133 27.37 1.44 0.27
N GLY A 134 27.69 2.39 -0.58
CA GLY A 134 26.75 3.00 -1.50
C GLY A 134 26.32 2.04 -2.63
N ALA A 135 25.43 2.54 -3.46
CA ALA A 135 24.90 1.77 -4.59
C ALA A 135 24.55 2.67 -5.78
N ASP A 136 24.77 2.16 -6.99
CA ASP A 136 24.11 2.66 -8.20
C ASP A 136 22.84 1.81 -8.41
N ILE A 137 21.68 2.47 -8.39
CA ILE A 137 20.35 1.85 -8.52
C ILE A 137 19.66 2.50 -9.72
N ALA A 138 19.06 1.71 -10.59
CA ALA A 138 18.17 2.20 -11.63
C ALA A 138 16.84 1.45 -11.57
N PHE A 139 15.75 2.16 -11.74
CA PHE A 139 14.42 1.57 -11.79
C PHE A 139 13.59 2.07 -12.97
N ALA A 140 12.64 1.25 -13.39
CA ALA A 140 11.51 1.65 -14.22
C ALA A 140 10.22 1.23 -13.53
N SER A 141 9.18 2.04 -13.60
CA SER A 141 7.85 1.72 -13.09
C SER A 141 6.80 1.84 -14.19
N ASP A 142 5.84 0.93 -14.20
CA ASP A 142 4.63 0.99 -15.02
C ASP A 142 3.35 1.23 -14.19
N LEU A 143 3.52 1.63 -12.93
CA LEU A 143 2.43 2.10 -12.09
C LEU A 143 2.01 3.50 -12.52
N PRO A 144 0.71 3.76 -12.73
CA PRO A 144 0.22 5.11 -12.94
C PRO A 144 0.57 6.01 -11.75
N PRO A 145 1.08 7.23 -11.97
CA PRO A 145 1.51 8.12 -10.89
C PRO A 145 0.31 8.54 -10.02
N ALA A 146 0.51 8.56 -8.70
CA ALA A 146 -0.48 8.98 -7.69
C ALA A 146 -1.88 8.35 -7.86
N ALA A 147 -1.94 7.13 -8.38
CA ALA A 147 -3.18 6.40 -8.68
C ALA A 147 -3.70 5.55 -7.50
N GLY A 148 -3.13 5.68 -6.32
CA GLY A 148 -3.53 4.87 -5.15
C GLY A 148 -2.99 3.42 -5.15
N LEU A 149 -2.08 3.07 -6.07
CA LEU A 149 -1.44 1.74 -6.18
C LEU A 149 -0.16 1.59 -5.33
N SER A 150 0.09 2.52 -4.41
CA SER A 150 1.24 2.56 -3.48
C SER A 150 2.61 2.59 -4.15
N SER A 151 2.75 3.37 -5.23
CA SER A 151 4.05 3.56 -5.87
C SER A 151 5.11 4.14 -4.91
N SER A 152 4.73 5.01 -3.98
CA SER A 152 5.62 5.54 -2.94
C SER A 152 6.15 4.43 -2.01
N SER A 153 5.26 3.61 -1.46
CA SER A 153 5.65 2.51 -0.57
C SER A 153 6.43 1.43 -1.33
N ALA A 154 6.10 1.18 -2.62
CA ALA A 154 6.90 0.31 -3.47
C ALA A 154 8.33 0.85 -3.68
N LEU A 155 8.50 2.17 -3.82
CA LEU A 155 9.83 2.79 -3.90
C LEU A 155 10.61 2.68 -2.58
N VAL A 156 9.93 2.83 -1.43
CA VAL A 156 10.52 2.58 -0.09
C VAL A 156 11.00 1.14 0.01
N VAL A 157 10.15 0.16 -0.33
CA VAL A 157 10.50 -1.27 -0.34
C VAL A 157 11.67 -1.54 -1.28
N ALA A 158 11.61 -1.04 -2.52
CA ALA A 158 12.64 -1.21 -3.55
C ALA A 158 14.01 -0.70 -3.10
N THR A 159 14.04 0.53 -2.56
CA THR A 159 15.27 1.16 -2.07
C THR A 159 15.85 0.39 -0.90
N PHE A 160 14.99 -0.02 0.06
CA PHE A 160 15.45 -0.79 1.22
C PHE A 160 15.99 -2.16 0.81
N LEU A 161 15.25 -2.93 0.00
CA LEU A 161 15.70 -4.26 -0.43
C LEU A 161 17.01 -4.19 -1.20
N ALA A 162 17.19 -3.20 -2.08
CA ALA A 162 18.43 -3.03 -2.82
C ALA A 162 19.63 -2.76 -1.88
N LEU A 163 19.49 -1.80 -0.97
CA LEU A 163 20.56 -1.45 -0.04
C LEU A 163 20.81 -2.55 1.01
N SER A 164 19.76 -3.23 1.45
CA SER A 164 19.84 -4.33 2.40
C SER A 164 20.60 -5.53 1.83
N ASP A 165 20.30 -5.93 0.60
CA ASP A 165 20.98 -7.03 -0.08
C ASP A 165 22.49 -6.70 -0.31
N LEU A 166 22.76 -5.54 -0.93
CA LEU A 166 24.13 -5.10 -1.26
C LEU A 166 25.03 -4.87 -0.01
N ASN A 167 24.42 -4.64 1.15
CA ASN A 167 25.12 -4.46 2.43
C ASN A 167 24.98 -5.66 3.37
N ALA A 168 24.33 -6.75 2.94
CA ALA A 168 24.08 -7.95 3.76
C ALA A 168 23.47 -7.60 5.14
N LEU A 169 22.49 -6.65 5.18
CA LEU A 169 21.91 -6.19 6.45
C LEU A 169 21.28 -7.32 7.26
N GLY A 170 20.76 -8.38 6.61
CA GLY A 170 20.27 -9.58 7.28
C GLY A 170 21.30 -10.31 8.16
N ALA A 171 22.58 -10.04 7.98
CA ALA A 171 23.65 -10.53 8.85
C ALA A 171 23.95 -9.61 10.04
N HIS A 172 23.39 -8.39 10.05
CA HIS A 172 23.59 -7.42 11.13
C HIS A 172 22.78 -7.80 12.38
N ASP A 173 23.39 -7.70 13.56
CA ASP A 173 22.73 -8.15 14.80
C ASP A 173 21.46 -7.37 15.14
N GLU A 174 21.45 -6.05 14.90
CA GLU A 174 20.26 -5.22 15.12
C GLU A 174 19.12 -5.62 14.18
N TYR A 175 19.45 -5.96 12.91
CA TYR A 175 18.45 -6.46 11.96
C TYR A 175 17.83 -7.76 12.46
N ARG A 176 18.65 -8.76 12.81
CA ARG A 176 18.19 -10.08 13.26
C ARG A 176 17.36 -10.04 14.55
N ARG A 177 17.64 -9.06 15.42
CA ARG A 177 16.84 -8.85 16.65
C ARG A 177 15.48 -8.25 16.41
N ALA A 178 15.34 -7.41 15.40
CA ALA A 178 14.12 -6.64 15.17
C ALA A 178 13.29 -7.16 13.99
N ILE A 179 13.89 -7.85 13.02
CA ILE A 179 13.25 -8.25 11.76
C ILE A 179 13.53 -9.75 11.53
N ALA A 180 12.64 -10.61 11.99
CA ALA A 180 12.79 -12.07 11.91
C ALA A 180 12.16 -12.66 10.63
N ASN A 181 11.19 -11.99 10.04
CA ASN A 181 10.41 -12.48 8.89
C ASN A 181 9.88 -11.31 8.02
N ALA A 182 9.11 -11.65 6.99
CA ALA A 182 8.55 -10.65 6.06
C ALA A 182 7.49 -9.73 6.73
N ASP A 183 6.74 -10.22 7.71
CA ASP A 183 5.75 -9.45 8.45
C ASP A 183 6.43 -8.35 9.30
N ASP A 184 7.54 -8.72 9.98
CA ASP A 184 8.36 -7.74 10.71
C ASP A 184 8.98 -6.71 9.76
N LEU A 185 9.48 -7.16 8.59
CA LEU A 185 10.02 -6.26 7.59
C LEU A 185 8.96 -5.28 7.08
N ALA A 186 7.74 -5.75 6.84
CA ALA A 186 6.63 -4.89 6.44
C ALA A 186 6.30 -3.87 7.52
N GLY A 187 6.23 -4.29 8.78
CA GLY A 187 6.06 -3.41 9.93
C GLY A 187 7.16 -2.37 10.07
N TYR A 188 8.42 -2.79 9.91
CA TYR A 188 9.57 -1.88 9.93
C TYR A 188 9.52 -0.85 8.81
N LEU A 189 9.21 -1.25 7.57
CA LEU A 189 9.14 -0.31 6.44
C LEU A 189 7.95 0.63 6.54
N GLY A 190 6.83 0.21 7.11
CA GLY A 190 5.75 1.11 7.51
C GLY A 190 6.22 2.14 8.54
N ALA A 191 6.99 1.70 9.56
CA ALA A 191 7.58 2.60 10.56
C ALA A 191 8.66 3.53 9.96
N VAL A 192 9.38 3.13 8.92
CA VAL A 192 10.27 4.01 8.16
C VAL A 192 9.48 5.11 7.46
N GLU A 193 8.37 4.77 6.79
CA GLU A 193 7.56 5.73 6.05
C GLU A 193 6.85 6.74 6.96
N ASN A 194 6.32 6.30 8.11
CA ASN A 194 5.61 7.19 9.05
C ASN A 194 6.50 7.83 10.13
N GLY A 195 7.77 7.41 10.23
CA GLY A 195 8.75 7.96 11.17
C GLY A 195 8.76 7.28 12.55
N ALA A 196 7.94 6.28 12.80
CA ALA A 196 7.84 5.62 14.09
C ALA A 196 9.08 4.76 14.44
N ARG A 197 9.22 4.45 15.72
CA ARG A 197 10.12 3.40 16.22
C ARG A 197 9.57 2.02 15.87
N PHE A 198 10.46 1.05 15.61
CA PHE A 198 10.09 -0.34 15.40
C PHE A 198 10.96 -1.26 16.27
N HIS A 199 10.36 -1.90 17.27
CA HIS A 199 11.07 -2.69 18.29
C HIS A 199 12.26 -1.92 18.89
N THR A 200 13.47 -2.44 18.70
CA THR A 200 14.73 -1.81 19.16
C THR A 200 15.27 -0.75 18.20
N LEU A 201 14.73 -0.66 16.99
CA LEU A 201 15.16 0.28 15.96
C LEU A 201 14.54 1.64 16.15
N ASP A 202 15.37 2.66 16.34
CA ASP A 202 14.90 4.01 16.63
C ASP A 202 14.09 4.63 15.48
N GLY A 203 13.08 5.41 15.84
CA GLY A 203 12.33 6.24 14.92
C GLY A 203 13.14 7.43 14.40
N ASP A 204 12.60 8.08 13.36
CA ASP A 204 13.12 9.30 12.78
C ASP A 204 11.97 10.05 12.06
N ARG A 205 12.26 11.18 11.41
CA ARG A 205 11.26 11.83 10.58
C ARG A 205 10.87 10.93 9.40
N GLY A 206 9.57 10.66 9.27
CA GLY A 206 8.98 9.98 8.12
C GLY A 206 8.75 10.93 6.94
N VAL A 207 7.97 10.47 5.96
CA VAL A 207 7.64 11.25 4.74
C VAL A 207 6.40 12.15 4.88
N GLY A 208 5.68 12.08 6.01
CA GLY A 208 4.57 12.97 6.35
C GLY A 208 3.24 12.31 6.73
N PRO A 209 2.73 11.30 6.01
CA PRO A 209 1.48 10.61 6.38
C PRO A 209 1.59 9.83 7.69
N PHE A 210 0.52 9.86 8.50
CA PHE A 210 0.35 8.97 9.66
C PHE A 210 -0.23 7.62 9.21
N SER A 211 0.52 6.93 8.33
CA SER A 211 0.14 5.64 7.77
C SER A 211 0.53 4.46 8.67
N GLY A 212 -0.16 3.34 8.52
CA GLY A 212 0.31 2.05 9.05
C GLY A 212 1.26 1.35 8.10
N SER A 213 1.21 0.01 8.09
CA SER A 213 2.10 -0.84 7.28
C SER A 213 1.38 -1.68 6.22
N GLN A 214 0.11 -1.40 5.96
CA GLN A 214 -0.72 -2.16 5.00
C GLN A 214 -0.09 -2.25 3.60
N ASP A 215 0.43 -1.13 3.11
CA ASP A 215 1.03 -1.04 1.78
C ASP A 215 2.26 -1.96 1.68
N GLN A 216 3.17 -1.86 2.64
CA GLN A 216 4.38 -2.68 2.71
C GLN A 216 4.05 -4.16 2.93
N THR A 217 3.03 -4.45 3.76
CA THR A 217 2.55 -5.82 3.99
C THR A 217 2.00 -6.42 2.69
N ALA A 218 1.18 -5.70 1.94
CA ALA A 218 0.71 -6.17 0.65
C ALA A 218 1.87 -6.45 -0.31
N ILE A 219 2.83 -5.51 -0.44
CA ILE A 219 3.96 -5.61 -1.36
C ILE A 219 4.88 -6.79 -1.01
N LEU A 220 5.13 -7.04 0.29
CA LEU A 220 6.11 -8.04 0.75
C LEU A 220 5.50 -9.42 1.03
N CYS A 221 4.19 -9.51 1.32
CA CYS A 221 3.60 -10.72 1.89
C CYS A 221 2.44 -11.29 1.05
N SER A 222 2.10 -10.68 -0.11
CA SER A 222 1.04 -11.19 -1.00
C SER A 222 1.41 -12.52 -1.65
N ARG A 223 0.39 -13.19 -2.18
CA ARG A 223 0.50 -14.46 -2.90
C ARG A 223 -0.20 -14.36 -4.24
N ALA A 224 0.43 -14.84 -5.30
CA ALA A 224 -0.17 -14.85 -6.63
C ALA A 224 -1.52 -15.60 -6.63
N GLY A 225 -2.52 -15.06 -7.30
CA GLY A 225 -3.86 -15.65 -7.42
C GLY A 225 -4.74 -15.56 -6.17
N ALA A 226 -4.32 -14.85 -5.12
CA ALA A 226 -5.05 -14.78 -3.87
C ALA A 226 -5.00 -13.39 -3.21
N LEU A 227 -5.99 -13.13 -2.36
CA LEU A 227 -5.93 -12.08 -1.36
C LEU A 227 -5.26 -12.62 -0.09
N VAL A 228 -4.62 -11.74 0.68
CA VAL A 228 -4.11 -12.04 2.01
C VAL A 228 -4.80 -11.17 3.04
N GLN A 229 -5.25 -11.78 4.13
CA GLN A 229 -5.86 -11.08 5.26
C GLN A 229 -4.85 -10.93 6.37
N TYR A 230 -4.68 -9.68 6.82
CA TYR A 230 -3.78 -9.29 7.90
C TYR A 230 -4.50 -8.45 8.94
N ALA A 231 -4.13 -8.61 10.21
CA ALA A 231 -4.33 -7.64 11.27
C ALA A 231 -3.05 -6.82 11.45
N PHE A 232 -3.18 -5.63 12.06
CA PHE A 232 -2.05 -4.70 12.18
C PHE A 232 -1.81 -4.28 13.63
N ALA A 233 -0.59 -3.73 13.85
CA ALA A 233 -0.11 -3.25 15.13
C ALA A 233 -0.11 -4.31 16.25
N PRO A 234 0.63 -5.43 16.08
CA PRO A 234 1.64 -5.70 15.05
C PRO A 234 1.04 -6.26 13.75
N VAL A 235 1.86 -6.31 12.68
CA VAL A 235 1.50 -7.04 11.45
C VAL A 235 1.35 -8.52 11.80
N CYS A 236 0.19 -9.08 11.51
CA CYS A 236 -0.13 -10.47 11.84
C CYS A 236 -0.94 -11.11 10.71
N PHE A 237 -0.38 -12.15 10.09
CA PHE A 237 -1.07 -12.93 9.08
C PHE A 237 -2.25 -13.68 9.69
N GLU A 238 -3.44 -13.58 9.08
CA GLU A 238 -4.63 -14.34 9.49
C GLU A 238 -4.94 -15.48 8.52
N ARG A 239 -5.02 -15.19 7.21
CA ARG A 239 -5.32 -16.22 6.19
C ARG A 239 -5.01 -15.78 4.77
N THR A 240 -4.94 -16.77 3.87
CA THR A 240 -4.95 -16.58 2.41
C THR A 240 -6.34 -16.91 1.88
N VAL A 241 -6.91 -16.03 1.07
CA VAL A 241 -8.23 -16.17 0.47
C VAL A 241 -8.08 -16.27 -1.04
N PRO A 242 -8.26 -17.44 -1.65
CA PRO A 242 -8.15 -17.62 -3.10
C PRO A 242 -9.16 -16.76 -3.86
N LEU A 243 -8.71 -16.16 -4.96
CA LEU A 243 -9.61 -15.50 -5.92
C LEU A 243 -10.19 -16.54 -6.89
N PRO A 244 -11.44 -16.36 -7.37
CA PRO A 244 -12.00 -17.22 -8.40
C PRO A 244 -11.16 -17.17 -9.69
N HIS A 245 -10.79 -18.33 -10.23
CA HIS A 245 -9.90 -18.45 -11.40
C HIS A 245 -10.46 -17.80 -12.68
N ASP A 246 -11.77 -17.72 -12.79
CA ASP A 246 -12.48 -17.13 -13.91
C ASP A 246 -12.72 -15.62 -13.77
N HIS A 247 -12.12 -14.99 -12.76
CA HIS A 247 -12.22 -13.54 -12.51
C HIS A 247 -10.84 -12.87 -12.54
N VAL A 248 -10.85 -11.59 -12.87
CA VAL A 248 -9.68 -10.69 -12.87
C VAL A 248 -10.09 -9.33 -12.34
N PHE A 249 -9.09 -8.54 -11.97
CA PHE A 249 -9.31 -7.13 -11.68
C PHE A 249 -9.22 -6.29 -12.95
N VAL A 250 -10.15 -5.35 -13.09
CA VAL A 250 -10.00 -4.18 -13.96
C VAL A 250 -9.81 -2.98 -13.07
N ILE A 251 -8.77 -2.22 -13.32
CA ILE A 251 -8.45 -1.00 -12.56
C ILE A 251 -8.85 0.20 -13.41
N GLY A 252 -9.72 1.05 -12.87
CA GLY A 252 -10.05 2.36 -13.44
C GLY A 252 -9.34 3.45 -12.66
N VAL A 253 -8.32 4.07 -13.27
CA VAL A 253 -7.61 5.22 -12.72
C VAL A 253 -8.36 6.48 -13.10
N SER A 254 -8.79 7.26 -12.11
CA SER A 254 -9.67 8.43 -12.33
C SER A 254 -8.97 9.62 -13.00
N GLY A 255 -7.64 9.69 -12.99
CA GLY A 255 -6.90 10.89 -13.41
C GLY A 255 -6.93 12.03 -12.39
N VAL A 256 -7.61 11.84 -11.25
CA VAL A 256 -7.51 12.72 -10.07
C VAL A 256 -6.39 12.18 -9.18
N LEU A 257 -5.34 12.97 -8.99
CA LEU A 257 -4.16 12.53 -8.25
C LEU A 257 -4.47 12.36 -6.76
N ALA A 258 -4.22 11.17 -6.23
CA ALA A 258 -4.30 10.87 -4.79
C ALA A 258 -2.94 11.15 -4.12
N GLU A 259 -2.52 12.41 -4.11
CA GLU A 259 -1.23 12.79 -3.54
C GLU A 259 -1.28 12.71 -2.01
N LYS A 260 -0.48 11.82 -1.42
CA LYS A 260 -0.27 11.73 0.05
C LYS A 260 0.60 12.88 0.59
N THR A 261 1.10 13.75 -0.29
CA THR A 261 1.88 14.96 0.02
C THR A 261 1.13 16.17 -0.55
N GLY A 262 1.18 17.31 0.09
CA GLY A 262 0.42 18.49 -0.36
C GLY A 262 -0.98 18.59 0.25
N GLY A 263 -1.97 19.07 -0.49
CA GLY A 263 -3.31 19.40 0.03
C GLY A 263 -4.11 18.21 0.60
N ALA A 264 -3.92 17.00 0.08
CA ALA A 264 -4.58 15.80 0.59
C ALA A 264 -3.93 15.21 1.86
N LEU A 265 -2.69 15.59 2.19
CA LEU A 265 -1.98 15.10 3.38
C LEU A 265 -2.76 15.41 4.66
N GLU A 266 -3.27 16.64 4.78
CA GLU A 266 -4.02 17.06 5.97
C GLU A 266 -5.34 16.28 6.11
N LEU A 267 -6.04 16.05 5.01
CA LEU A 267 -7.28 15.26 4.98
C LEU A 267 -7.00 13.80 5.35
N TYR A 268 -5.88 13.25 4.86
CA TYR A 268 -5.44 11.90 5.22
C TYR A 268 -5.11 11.81 6.71
N ASN A 269 -4.27 12.72 7.22
CA ASN A 269 -3.85 12.73 8.62
C ASN A 269 -5.01 13.01 9.58
N ARG A 270 -6.04 13.74 9.12
CA ARG A 270 -7.27 13.96 9.91
C ARG A 270 -7.92 12.62 10.29
N GLN A 271 -7.94 11.63 9.39
CA GLN A 271 -8.53 10.32 9.70
C GLN A 271 -7.77 9.58 10.80
N ALA A 272 -6.44 9.65 10.81
CA ALA A 272 -5.61 9.08 11.86
C ALA A 272 -5.80 9.83 13.21
N ARG A 273 -5.86 11.17 13.17
CA ARG A 273 -6.13 11.97 14.38
C ARG A 273 -7.49 11.67 15.02
N ARG A 274 -8.53 11.37 14.20
CA ARG A 274 -9.84 10.94 14.75
C ARG A 274 -9.71 9.63 15.53
N VAL A 275 -8.87 8.69 15.08
CA VAL A 275 -8.58 7.45 15.81
C VAL A 275 -7.85 7.75 17.12
N HIS A 276 -6.83 8.61 17.11
CA HIS A 276 -6.16 9.04 18.35
C HIS A 276 -7.13 9.70 19.33
N GLY A 277 -8.00 10.57 18.84
CA GLY A 277 -9.03 11.21 19.66
C GLY A 277 -10.01 10.22 20.32
N LEU A 278 -10.34 9.10 19.65
CA LEU A 278 -11.12 8.01 20.24
C LEU A 278 -10.36 7.30 21.36
N ILE A 279 -9.09 6.95 21.12
CA ILE A 279 -8.23 6.26 22.09
C ILE A 279 -7.98 7.14 23.33
N ASP A 280 -7.74 8.43 23.13
CA ASP A 280 -7.49 9.37 24.24
C ASP A 280 -8.71 9.53 25.14
N ARG A 281 -9.94 9.63 24.56
CA ARG A 281 -11.18 9.66 25.36
C ARG A 281 -11.41 8.37 26.13
N TRP A 282 -11.13 7.22 25.49
CA TRP A 282 -11.16 5.93 26.16
C TRP A 282 -10.19 5.87 27.35
N ARG A 283 -8.94 6.32 27.15
CA ARG A 283 -7.91 6.36 28.20
C ARG A 283 -8.33 7.25 29.36
N VAL A 284 -8.85 8.44 29.09
CA VAL A 284 -9.34 9.38 30.13
C VAL A 284 -10.49 8.78 30.95
N ALA A 285 -11.46 8.16 30.27
CA ALA A 285 -12.65 7.65 30.93
C ALA A 285 -12.44 6.33 31.69
N THR A 286 -11.46 5.51 31.26
CA THR A 286 -11.30 4.15 31.78
C THR A 286 -10.00 3.92 32.55
N GLY A 287 -9.00 4.81 32.40
CA GLY A 287 -7.64 4.62 32.92
C GLY A 287 -6.83 3.55 32.21
N ARG A 288 -7.32 2.98 31.11
CA ARG A 288 -6.61 1.95 30.31
C ARG A 288 -5.67 2.59 29.32
N ASP A 289 -4.57 1.90 29.01
CA ASP A 289 -3.56 2.34 28.04
C ASP A 289 -3.53 1.39 26.81
N ASP A 290 -4.67 1.23 26.16
CA ASP A 290 -4.78 0.44 24.94
C ASP A 290 -4.14 1.21 23.79
N ALA A 291 -3.18 0.57 23.08
CA ALA A 291 -2.33 1.23 22.10
C ALA A 291 -3.04 1.53 20.76
N THR A 292 -4.11 0.80 20.43
CA THR A 292 -4.83 0.92 19.15
C THR A 292 -6.34 0.87 19.38
N LEU A 293 -7.11 1.37 18.41
CA LEU A 293 -8.56 1.27 18.45
C LEU A 293 -9.04 -0.20 18.45
N ALA A 294 -8.35 -1.07 17.71
CA ALA A 294 -8.64 -2.51 17.74
C ALA A 294 -8.44 -3.11 19.13
N ALA A 295 -7.38 -2.73 19.86
CA ALA A 295 -7.13 -3.17 21.23
C ALA A 295 -8.22 -2.66 22.18
N VAL A 296 -8.64 -1.39 22.03
CA VAL A 296 -9.80 -0.84 22.76
C VAL A 296 -11.03 -1.71 22.56
N LEU A 297 -11.39 -1.99 21.28
CA LEU A 297 -12.60 -2.76 20.96
C LEU A 297 -12.53 -4.24 21.38
N ALA A 298 -11.33 -4.79 21.47
CA ALA A 298 -11.11 -6.17 21.97
C ALA A 298 -11.08 -6.27 23.49
N SER A 299 -11.07 -5.16 24.22
CA SER A 299 -10.89 -5.13 25.69
C SER A 299 -12.08 -5.69 26.48
N SER A 300 -13.29 -5.61 25.92
CA SER A 300 -14.50 -6.24 26.47
C SER A 300 -15.59 -6.37 25.38
N PRO A 301 -16.57 -7.27 25.54
CA PRO A 301 -17.65 -7.45 24.56
C PRO A 301 -18.51 -6.19 24.33
N ASP A 302 -18.58 -5.30 25.33
CA ASP A 302 -19.35 -4.06 25.31
C ASP A 302 -18.50 -2.82 24.96
N ALA A 303 -17.18 -2.99 24.69
CA ALA A 303 -16.24 -1.88 24.48
C ALA A 303 -16.68 -0.92 23.38
N LEU A 304 -17.23 -1.42 22.27
CA LEU A 304 -17.74 -0.58 21.18
C LEU A 304 -18.88 0.33 21.65
N GLN A 305 -19.86 -0.22 22.35
CA GLN A 305 -20.99 0.55 22.88
C GLN A 305 -20.53 1.55 23.95
N ARG A 306 -19.67 1.10 24.85
CA ARG A 306 -19.11 1.94 25.90
C ARG A 306 -18.27 3.10 25.33
N LEU A 307 -17.47 2.87 24.30
CA LEU A 307 -16.72 3.95 23.65
C LEU A 307 -17.65 4.96 22.96
N ARG A 308 -18.75 4.52 22.34
CA ARG A 308 -19.78 5.43 21.81
C ARG A 308 -20.41 6.32 22.88
N GLU A 309 -20.66 5.78 24.06
CA GLU A 309 -21.20 6.51 25.19
C GLU A 309 -20.19 7.53 25.74
N ILE A 310 -18.94 7.11 25.93
CA ILE A 310 -17.84 7.98 26.38
C ILE A 310 -17.67 9.18 25.43
N VAL A 311 -17.68 8.94 24.12
CA VAL A 311 -17.50 10.00 23.11
C VAL A 311 -18.65 11.00 23.10
N ARG A 312 -19.87 10.56 23.47
CA ARG A 312 -21.06 11.42 23.56
C ARG A 312 -21.22 12.13 24.88
N ASP A 313 -20.44 11.74 25.90
CA ASP A 313 -20.53 12.34 27.25
C ASP A 313 -19.83 13.70 27.27
N PRO A 314 -20.58 14.81 27.46
CA PRO A 314 -20.00 16.14 27.57
C PRO A 314 -18.98 16.28 28.71
N ALA A 315 -19.08 15.44 29.75
CA ALA A 315 -18.19 15.49 30.91
C ALA A 315 -16.77 14.98 30.57
N VAL A 316 -16.62 14.13 29.57
CA VAL A 316 -15.30 13.67 29.08
C VAL A 316 -14.59 14.76 28.23
N GLY A 317 -15.34 15.77 27.84
CA GLY A 317 -14.84 16.97 27.16
C GLY A 317 -14.55 16.78 25.66
N VAL A 318 -14.56 17.90 24.92
CA VAL A 318 -13.95 17.99 23.62
C VAL A 318 -12.44 17.98 23.86
N GLY A 319 -11.74 16.93 23.39
CA GLY A 319 -10.28 16.91 23.46
C GLY A 319 -9.68 18.11 22.71
N SER A 320 -8.42 18.40 22.97
CA SER A 320 -7.66 19.45 22.25
C SER A 320 -7.51 19.17 20.75
N ASP A 321 -8.04 18.03 20.27
CA ASP A 321 -8.00 17.54 18.89
C ASP A 321 -8.98 18.26 17.94
N GLY A 322 -9.95 19.03 18.49
CA GLY A 322 -10.94 19.78 17.71
C GLY A 322 -12.05 18.94 17.07
N PHE A 323 -12.19 17.64 17.45
CA PHE A 323 -13.26 16.78 16.95
C PHE A 323 -14.46 16.76 17.88
N ASP A 324 -15.67 16.91 17.29
CA ASP A 324 -16.91 16.70 18.01
C ASP A 324 -17.30 15.21 18.13
N ALA A 325 -18.35 14.92 18.89
CA ALA A 325 -18.82 13.56 19.07
C ALA A 325 -19.27 12.89 17.76
N THR A 326 -19.82 13.65 16.82
CA THR A 326 -20.29 13.15 15.54
C THR A 326 -19.11 12.72 14.67
N ASP A 327 -18.05 13.55 14.59
CA ASP A 327 -16.80 13.24 13.89
C ASP A 327 -16.21 11.92 14.37
N LEU A 328 -16.16 11.71 15.68
CA LEU A 328 -15.55 10.54 16.28
C LEU A 328 -16.42 9.29 16.18
N VAL A 329 -17.74 9.41 16.43
CA VAL A 329 -18.66 8.27 16.30
C VAL A 329 -18.73 7.76 14.87
N THR A 330 -18.78 8.66 13.87
CA THR A 330 -18.74 8.26 12.45
C THR A 330 -17.48 7.47 12.11
N ARG A 331 -16.32 7.90 12.62
CA ARG A 331 -15.04 7.21 12.41
C ARG A 331 -15.00 5.85 13.12
N LEU A 332 -15.54 5.78 14.35
CA LEU A 332 -15.66 4.55 15.12
C LEU A 332 -16.55 3.53 14.40
N ASP A 333 -17.71 3.97 13.92
CA ASP A 333 -18.67 3.10 13.24
C ASP A 333 -18.12 2.57 11.92
N GLN A 334 -17.39 3.41 11.15
CA GLN A 334 -16.70 2.95 9.94
C GLN A 334 -15.65 1.89 10.27
N PHE A 335 -14.79 2.14 11.28
CA PHE A 335 -13.74 1.19 11.67
C PHE A 335 -14.32 -0.14 12.16
N ALA A 336 -15.32 -0.11 13.01
CA ALA A 336 -15.95 -1.32 13.54
C ALA A 336 -16.60 -2.15 12.41
N ALA A 337 -17.36 -1.50 11.53
CA ALA A 337 -17.98 -2.19 10.38
C ALA A 337 -16.93 -2.79 9.45
N GLU A 338 -15.90 -2.03 9.07
CA GLU A 338 -14.88 -2.47 8.13
C GLU A 338 -14.02 -3.60 8.72
N ALA A 339 -13.39 -3.36 9.89
CA ALA A 339 -12.37 -4.23 10.44
C ALA A 339 -12.94 -5.48 11.14
N LEU A 340 -14.13 -5.38 11.76
CA LEU A 340 -14.68 -6.46 12.60
C LEU A 340 -15.75 -7.28 11.91
N GLU A 341 -16.46 -6.71 10.91
CA GLU A 341 -17.59 -7.37 10.27
C GLU A 341 -17.32 -7.64 8.77
N ILE A 342 -17.06 -6.58 7.98
CA ILE A 342 -17.01 -6.66 6.51
C ILE A 342 -15.85 -7.51 6.04
N ILE A 343 -14.62 -7.25 6.53
CA ILE A 343 -13.42 -7.95 6.06
C ILE A 343 -13.46 -9.44 6.34
N PRO A 344 -13.74 -9.90 7.59
CA PRO A 344 -13.88 -11.34 7.86
C PRO A 344 -14.96 -11.99 6.99
N ALA A 345 -16.16 -11.39 6.91
CA ALA A 345 -17.27 -11.92 6.15
C ALA A 345 -17.01 -11.97 4.62
N ALA A 346 -16.26 -10.99 4.08
CA ALA A 346 -15.87 -10.97 2.67
C ALA A 346 -14.89 -12.10 2.35
N GLY A 347 -13.92 -12.36 3.23
CA GLY A 347 -13.03 -13.51 3.10
C GLY A 347 -13.81 -14.83 3.13
N ASP A 348 -14.75 -14.99 4.07
CA ASP A 348 -15.61 -16.17 4.17
C ASP A 348 -16.51 -16.34 2.93
N ALA A 349 -17.03 -15.24 2.37
CA ALA A 349 -17.84 -15.30 1.15
C ALA A 349 -17.01 -15.75 -0.05
N LEU A 350 -15.78 -15.25 -0.21
CA LEU A 350 -14.85 -15.68 -1.26
C LEU A 350 -14.51 -17.18 -1.13
N GLU A 351 -14.16 -17.64 0.06
CA GLU A 351 -13.84 -19.07 0.31
C GLU A 351 -15.00 -20.01 -0.02
N ARG A 352 -16.24 -19.55 0.15
CA ARG A 352 -17.45 -20.32 -0.22
C ARG A 352 -17.89 -20.12 -1.69
N GLY A 353 -17.23 -19.24 -2.44
CA GLY A 353 -17.65 -18.85 -3.79
C GLY A 353 -18.95 -18.05 -3.84
N ASP A 354 -19.36 -17.44 -2.72
CA ASP A 354 -20.57 -16.60 -2.64
C ASP A 354 -20.26 -15.16 -3.11
N LEU A 355 -20.20 -15.02 -4.42
CA LEU A 355 -19.85 -13.75 -5.06
C LEU A 355 -20.97 -12.68 -4.90
N ARG A 356 -22.23 -13.09 -4.67
CA ARG A 356 -23.33 -12.15 -4.40
C ARG A 356 -23.12 -11.47 -3.05
N THR A 357 -22.93 -12.26 -2.00
CA THR A 357 -22.65 -11.72 -0.66
C THR A 357 -21.36 -10.89 -0.64
N LEU A 358 -20.32 -11.32 -1.36
CA LEU A 358 -19.10 -10.52 -1.53
C LEU A 358 -19.43 -9.14 -2.09
N GLY A 359 -20.20 -9.06 -3.18
CA GLY A 359 -20.58 -7.78 -3.79
C GLY A 359 -21.33 -6.86 -2.82
N GLU A 360 -22.28 -7.41 -2.05
CA GLU A 360 -23.05 -6.66 -1.04
C GLU A 360 -22.15 -6.11 0.09
N LEU A 361 -21.17 -6.90 0.55
CA LEU A 361 -20.19 -6.49 1.57
C LEU A 361 -19.26 -5.39 1.06
N VAL A 362 -18.77 -5.50 -0.17
CA VAL A 362 -17.92 -4.49 -0.80
C VAL A 362 -18.72 -3.20 -1.05
N ASP A 363 -19.97 -3.28 -1.48
CA ASP A 363 -20.85 -2.12 -1.62
C ASP A 363 -21.08 -1.43 -0.26
N ARG A 364 -21.17 -2.19 0.85
CA ARG A 364 -21.27 -1.64 2.22
C ARG A 364 -19.97 -0.93 2.62
N SER A 365 -18.80 -1.49 2.33
CA SER A 365 -17.49 -0.87 2.57
C SER A 365 -17.36 0.43 1.76
N GLN A 366 -17.71 0.42 0.47
CA GLN A 366 -17.67 1.60 -0.38
C GLN A 366 -18.58 2.72 0.17
N ARG A 367 -19.80 2.41 0.60
CA ARG A 367 -20.68 3.39 1.25
C ARG A 367 -20.11 3.92 2.56
N GLY A 368 -19.43 3.09 3.35
CA GLY A 368 -18.71 3.52 4.55
C GLY A 368 -17.62 4.55 4.24
N ALA A 369 -16.88 4.35 3.14
CA ALA A 369 -15.90 5.32 2.67
C ALA A 369 -16.53 6.63 2.21
N GLU A 370 -17.68 6.56 1.51
CA GLU A 370 -18.42 7.74 1.04
C GLU A 370 -18.98 8.58 2.20
N LEU A 371 -19.67 7.92 3.13
CA LEU A 371 -20.51 8.60 4.12
C LEU A 371 -19.84 8.82 5.48
N LEU A 372 -18.96 7.91 5.89
CA LEU A 372 -18.38 7.93 7.25
C LEU A 372 -16.92 8.39 7.25
N LEU A 373 -16.11 8.00 6.27
CA LEU A 373 -14.77 8.55 6.09
C LEU A 373 -14.80 9.88 5.33
N GLY A 374 -15.67 10.04 4.34
CA GLY A 374 -15.73 11.24 3.50
C GLY A 374 -14.47 11.43 2.65
N ASN A 375 -13.85 10.32 2.22
CA ASN A 375 -12.58 10.33 1.49
C ASN A 375 -12.72 10.05 -0.01
N GLN A 376 -13.95 10.11 -0.55
CA GLN A 376 -14.23 9.87 -1.96
C GLN A 376 -14.43 11.18 -2.72
N VAL A 377 -14.11 11.15 -4.03
CA VAL A 377 -14.36 12.24 -4.96
C VAL A 377 -15.41 11.80 -5.99
N PRO A 378 -16.09 12.74 -6.70
CA PRO A 378 -17.13 12.39 -7.67
C PRO A 378 -16.69 11.37 -8.70
N GLU A 379 -15.42 11.40 -9.12
CA GLU A 379 -14.82 10.51 -10.11
C GLU A 379 -14.75 9.06 -9.59
N THR A 380 -14.25 8.86 -8.38
CA THR A 380 -14.16 7.51 -7.77
C THR A 380 -15.54 6.96 -7.40
N LEU A 381 -16.49 7.83 -6.99
CA LEU A 381 -17.89 7.46 -6.77
C LEU A 381 -18.54 6.94 -8.06
N HIS A 382 -18.34 7.65 -9.17
CA HIS A 382 -18.88 7.24 -10.47
C HIS A 382 -18.25 5.92 -10.94
N LEU A 383 -16.92 5.79 -10.85
CA LEU A 383 -16.22 4.56 -11.23
C LEU A 383 -16.76 3.35 -10.46
N ALA A 384 -16.89 3.42 -9.14
CA ALA A 384 -17.40 2.30 -8.35
C ALA A 384 -18.85 1.93 -8.72
N ARG A 385 -19.73 2.91 -8.84
CA ARG A 385 -21.15 2.70 -9.18
C ARG A 385 -21.34 2.19 -10.60
N SER A 386 -20.66 2.78 -11.58
CA SER A 386 -20.76 2.36 -12.98
C SER A 386 -20.18 0.95 -13.19
N ALA A 387 -19.08 0.59 -12.54
CA ALA A 387 -18.55 -0.77 -12.58
C ALA A 387 -19.58 -1.81 -12.13
N ARG A 388 -20.26 -1.56 -11.00
CA ARG A 388 -21.35 -2.43 -10.52
C ARG A 388 -22.52 -2.50 -11.48
N SER A 389 -22.92 -1.37 -12.07
CA SER A 389 -24.01 -1.32 -13.05
C SER A 389 -23.68 -2.04 -14.35
N LEU A 390 -22.40 -2.11 -14.73
CA LEU A 390 -21.92 -2.82 -15.91
C LEU A 390 -21.66 -4.31 -15.67
N GLY A 391 -21.93 -4.81 -14.45
CA GLY A 391 -21.89 -6.24 -14.13
C GLY A 391 -20.65 -6.73 -13.40
N ALA A 392 -19.81 -5.81 -12.87
CA ALA A 392 -18.75 -6.24 -11.97
C ALA A 392 -19.33 -6.92 -10.72
N VAL A 393 -18.73 -8.02 -10.28
CA VAL A 393 -19.10 -8.77 -9.06
C VAL A 393 -18.99 -7.85 -7.84
N ALA A 394 -17.91 -7.07 -7.79
CA ALA A 394 -17.63 -6.11 -6.74
C ALA A 394 -16.78 -4.99 -7.32
N ALA A 395 -16.88 -3.78 -6.77
CA ALA A 395 -16.03 -2.66 -7.14
C ALA A 395 -15.90 -1.69 -5.97
N SER A 396 -14.70 -1.19 -5.73
CA SER A 396 -14.45 -0.23 -4.66
C SER A 396 -13.24 0.65 -4.97
N ALA A 397 -13.31 1.90 -4.55
CA ALA A 397 -12.13 2.75 -4.49
C ALA A 397 -11.14 2.19 -3.46
N PHE A 398 -9.85 2.46 -3.64
CA PHE A 398 -8.82 1.94 -2.75
C PHE A 398 -7.66 2.94 -2.54
N GLY A 399 -6.88 2.69 -1.47
CA GLY A 399 -5.82 3.58 -1.01
C GLY A 399 -6.34 4.74 -0.14
N ALA A 400 -5.60 5.83 -0.10
CA ALA A 400 -5.90 6.97 0.78
C ALA A 400 -7.25 7.66 0.53
N GLY A 401 -7.81 7.50 -0.66
CA GLY A 401 -8.98 8.26 -1.12
C GLY A 401 -8.57 9.64 -1.67
N PHE A 402 -9.53 10.56 -1.76
CA PHE A 402 -9.36 11.91 -2.30
C PHE A 402 -8.89 11.94 -3.77
N GLY A 403 -9.16 10.89 -4.53
CA GLY A 403 -8.74 10.62 -5.90
C GLY A 403 -8.28 9.17 -6.07
N GLY A 404 -7.41 8.93 -7.05
CA GLY A 404 -6.82 7.62 -7.30
C GLY A 404 -7.69 6.71 -8.16
N SER A 405 -7.82 5.46 -7.75
CA SER A 405 -8.38 4.38 -8.57
C SER A 405 -9.51 3.62 -7.89
N VAL A 406 -10.23 2.90 -8.73
CA VAL A 406 -11.24 1.90 -8.35
C VAL A 406 -10.84 0.56 -8.94
N TRP A 407 -10.90 -0.51 -8.16
CA TRP A 407 -10.82 -1.86 -8.67
C TRP A 407 -12.23 -2.42 -8.92
N ALA A 408 -12.37 -3.20 -9.98
CA ALA A 408 -13.57 -3.97 -10.30
C ALA A 408 -13.20 -5.44 -10.49
N LEU A 409 -13.91 -6.37 -9.83
CA LEU A 409 -13.76 -7.82 -10.02
C LEU A 409 -14.72 -8.26 -11.11
N VAL A 410 -14.18 -8.78 -12.22
CA VAL A 410 -14.91 -9.05 -13.47
C VAL A 410 -14.58 -10.46 -13.97
N ARG A 411 -15.55 -11.12 -14.61
CA ARG A 411 -15.27 -12.39 -15.30
C ARG A 411 -14.30 -12.19 -16.46
N ARG A 412 -13.36 -13.12 -16.64
CA ARG A 412 -12.37 -13.06 -17.73
C ARG A 412 -13.02 -12.97 -19.10
N ASP A 413 -14.11 -13.71 -19.32
CA ASP A 413 -14.83 -13.72 -20.61
C ASP A 413 -15.49 -12.38 -20.95
N ASP A 414 -15.77 -11.56 -19.95
CA ASP A 414 -16.43 -10.26 -20.11
C ASP A 414 -15.47 -9.07 -20.12
N VAL A 415 -14.18 -9.29 -19.83
CA VAL A 415 -13.22 -8.24 -19.47
C VAL A 415 -13.04 -7.18 -20.55
N GLU A 416 -12.95 -7.57 -21.82
CA GLU A 416 -12.75 -6.62 -22.94
C GLU A 416 -13.97 -5.71 -23.10
N ARG A 417 -15.16 -6.31 -23.16
CA ARG A 417 -16.43 -5.56 -23.26
C ARG A 417 -16.64 -4.66 -22.05
N PHE A 418 -16.40 -5.21 -20.83
CA PHE A 418 -16.56 -4.46 -19.60
C PHE A 418 -15.62 -3.24 -19.57
N THR A 419 -14.31 -3.44 -19.87
CA THR A 419 -13.33 -2.35 -19.84
C THR A 419 -13.69 -1.25 -20.81
N ALA A 420 -14.07 -1.58 -22.05
CA ALA A 420 -14.47 -0.59 -23.05
C ALA A 420 -15.70 0.21 -22.63
N CYS A 421 -16.76 -0.46 -22.13
CA CYS A 421 -17.97 0.21 -21.64
C CYS A 421 -17.70 1.07 -20.39
N TRP A 422 -16.79 0.63 -19.51
CA TRP A 422 -16.48 1.37 -18.29
C TRP A 422 -15.68 2.64 -18.61
N GLU A 423 -14.70 2.53 -19.50
CA GLU A 423 -13.93 3.66 -20.02
C GLU A 423 -14.84 4.69 -20.72
N GLU A 424 -15.73 4.24 -21.60
CA GLU A 424 -16.71 5.11 -22.27
C GLU A 424 -17.64 5.81 -21.28
N SER A 425 -18.19 5.08 -20.30
CA SER A 425 -19.03 5.65 -19.23
C SER A 425 -18.31 6.74 -18.46
N TYR A 426 -17.03 6.51 -18.13
CA TYR A 426 -16.21 7.48 -17.43
C TYR A 426 -15.89 8.71 -18.29
N ALA A 427 -15.45 8.50 -19.52
CA ALA A 427 -15.10 9.56 -20.46
C ALA A 427 -16.29 10.51 -20.73
N ASN A 428 -17.50 9.94 -20.91
CA ASN A 428 -18.72 10.71 -21.08
C ASN A 428 -19.06 11.58 -19.86
N ARG A 429 -18.77 11.09 -18.66
CA ARG A 429 -19.08 11.80 -17.41
C ARG A 429 -18.04 12.83 -17.02
N PHE A 430 -16.77 12.53 -17.28
CA PHE A 430 -15.60 13.34 -16.88
C PHE A 430 -14.65 13.60 -18.05
N PRO A 431 -15.07 14.30 -19.10
CA PRO A 431 -14.25 14.52 -20.30
C PRO A 431 -12.94 15.27 -20.01
N ALA A 432 -12.88 16.07 -18.95
CA ALA A 432 -11.66 16.79 -18.55
C ALA A 432 -10.55 15.88 -17.98
N HIS A 433 -10.85 14.61 -17.71
CA HIS A 433 -9.88 13.64 -17.15
C HIS A 433 -9.44 12.57 -18.14
N VAL A 434 -10.00 12.51 -19.35
CA VAL A 434 -9.77 11.46 -20.35
C VAL A 434 -8.27 11.25 -20.64
N ASP A 435 -7.51 12.32 -20.81
CA ASP A 435 -6.07 12.23 -21.11
C ASP A 435 -5.23 11.68 -19.95
N ARG A 436 -5.76 11.62 -18.74
CA ARG A 436 -5.08 11.17 -17.52
C ARG A 436 -5.68 9.89 -16.94
N ALA A 437 -6.91 9.59 -17.31
CA ALA A 437 -7.58 8.36 -16.92
C ALA A 437 -6.97 7.17 -17.66
N THR A 438 -6.83 6.05 -16.99
CA THR A 438 -6.35 4.80 -17.61
C THR A 438 -7.13 3.62 -17.08
N PHE A 439 -7.39 2.66 -17.95
CA PHE A 439 -8.02 1.40 -17.58
C PHE A 439 -7.07 0.25 -17.94
N PHE A 440 -6.91 -0.70 -17.04
CA PHE A 440 -6.07 -1.85 -17.31
C PHE A 440 -6.51 -3.08 -16.51
N VAL A 441 -6.22 -4.24 -17.08
CA VAL A 441 -6.49 -5.54 -16.48
C VAL A 441 -5.27 -5.98 -15.66
N THR A 442 -5.50 -6.63 -14.54
CA THR A 442 -4.44 -7.24 -13.72
C THR A 442 -4.99 -8.43 -12.94
N SER A 443 -4.12 -9.39 -12.63
CA SER A 443 -4.39 -10.43 -11.66
C SER A 443 -3.78 -10.07 -10.30
N ALA A 444 -4.14 -10.80 -9.24
CA ALA A 444 -3.38 -10.76 -8.00
C ALA A 444 -1.98 -11.34 -8.26
N GLY A 445 -0.98 -10.49 -8.20
CA GLY A 445 0.41 -10.81 -8.49
C GLY A 445 1.18 -11.40 -7.31
N PRO A 446 2.46 -11.77 -7.53
CA PRO A 446 3.36 -12.20 -6.46
C PRO A 446 3.85 -11.01 -5.62
N ALA A 447 4.36 -11.31 -4.42
CA ALA A 447 5.08 -10.35 -3.58
C ALA A 447 6.37 -9.84 -4.26
N ALA A 448 6.98 -8.83 -3.65
CA ALA A 448 8.33 -8.39 -4.03
C ALA A 448 9.34 -9.53 -3.92
N MET A 449 10.25 -9.62 -4.89
CA MET A 449 11.21 -10.72 -4.96
C MET A 449 12.53 -10.32 -5.61
N THR A 450 13.59 -11.01 -5.23
CA THR A 450 14.90 -10.99 -5.90
C THR A 450 14.87 -11.96 -7.08
N LEU A 451 15.43 -11.55 -8.22
CA LEU A 451 15.44 -12.27 -9.50
C LEU A 451 16.85 -12.64 -9.95
#